data_679b605f27fd53f90122d4b0593d81cd
#
_entry.id   679b605f27fd53f90122d4b0593d81cd
#
_cell.length_a   1.000
_cell.length_b   1.000
_cell.length_c   1.000
_cell.angle_alpha   90.00
_cell.angle_beta   90.00
_cell.angle_gamma   90.00
#
_symmetry.space_group_name_H-M   'P 1'
#
loop_
_entity.id
_entity.type
_entity.pdbx_description
1 polymer ?
#
loop_
_entity_poly.entity_id
_entity_poly.type
_entity_poly.pdbx_seq_one_letter_code
_entity_poly.pdbx_strand_id
1 'polypeptide(L)'
;MKRVTILALVTSFFVSAIAVANEVNVFNARHYKADAELYSKFTSMTGIKVNLINGKSGALEKRIIEEGADSSADLYITADAGRCGAMDAKGHLQ
;
A
#
# COMPACT_ATOMS: atom_id res chain seq x y z
N MET A 1 8.71 31.71 44.71
CA MET A 1 8.54 31.50 44.17
C MET A 1 8.48 30.92 43.36
N LYS A 2 8.43 30.60 42.92
CA LYS A 2 8.34 30.21 42.32
C LYS A 2 8.08 29.74 41.34
N ARG A 3 8.01 29.43 40.64
CA ARG A 3 7.69 29.08 39.76
C ARG A 3 8.13 28.48 38.79
N VAL A 4 8.25 27.83 38.22
CA VAL A 4 8.94 27.26 37.45
C VAL A 4 8.58 26.05 36.95
N THR A 5 7.75 25.46 37.22
CA THR A 5 7.34 24.23 36.90
C THR A 5 6.77 24.04 35.60
N ILE A 6 6.60 24.94 34.84
CA ILE A 6 5.94 24.78 33.70
C ILE A 6 6.61 24.11 32.63
N LEU A 7 7.82 24.02 32.65
CA LEU A 7 8.51 23.47 31.58
C LEU A 7 8.28 22.11 31.24
N ALA A 8 7.94 21.35 32.15
CA ALA A 8 7.83 19.94 31.91
C ALA A 8 6.84 19.55 30.89
N LEU A 9 5.92 20.38 30.62
CA LEU A 9 4.89 19.96 29.75
C LEU A 9 5.25 19.87 28.36
N VAL A 10 6.23 20.52 27.96
CA VAL A 10 6.48 20.63 26.61
C VAL A 10 6.98 19.39 25.97
N THR A 11 7.57 18.55 26.74
CA THR A 11 8.22 17.44 26.13
C THR A 11 7.36 16.36 25.62
N SER A 12 6.15 16.38 25.98
CA SER A 12 5.35 15.21 25.66
C SER A 12 4.82 15.18 24.26
N PHE A 13 5.03 16.17 23.49
CA PHE A 13 4.46 16.15 22.23
C PHE A 13 5.14 15.42 21.18
N PHE A 14 6.36 15.14 21.31
CA PHE A 14 7.06 14.63 20.22
C PHE A 14 6.72 13.28 19.79
N VAL A 15 6.21 12.54 20.68
CA VAL A 15 6.03 11.16 20.42
C VAL A 15 5.01 10.89 19.38
N SER A 16 4.06 11.71 19.29
CA SER A 16 2.95 11.38 18.42
C SER A 16 3.22 11.68 16.98
N ALA A 17 4.34 12.20 16.68
CA ALA A 17 4.49 12.66 15.34
C ALA A 17 4.94 11.64 14.36
N ILE A 18 5.10 10.43 14.76
CA ILE A 18 5.72 9.53 13.89
C ILE A 18 4.87 8.48 13.36
N ALA A 19 3.68 8.75 13.18
CA ALA A 19 2.81 7.75 12.65
C ALA A 19 3.09 7.60 11.18
N VAL A 20 3.89 6.68 10.82
CA VAL A 20 4.13 6.41 9.43
C VAL A 20 3.22 5.28 9.03
N ALA A 21 2.47 5.48 8.02
CA ALA A 21 1.58 4.44 7.54
C ALA A 21 2.40 3.39 6.85
N ASN A 22 2.42 2.22 7.39
CA ASN A 22 3.07 1.11 6.77
C ASN A 22 2.03 0.28 6.07
N GLU A 23 1.73 0.66 4.86
CA GLU A 23 0.70 -0.02 4.07
C GLU A 23 1.16 -0.14 2.63
N VAL A 24 0.71 -1.20 1.99
CA VAL A 24 0.93 -1.39 0.57
C VAL A 24 -0.41 -1.65 -0.09
N ASN A 25 -0.68 -0.97 -1.16
CA ASN A 25 -1.93 -1.11 -1.91
C ASN A 25 -1.70 -2.04 -3.09
N VAL A 26 -2.42 -3.15 -3.10
CA VAL A 26 -2.26 -4.17 -4.11
C VAL A 26 -3.52 -4.25 -4.96
N PHE A 27 -3.39 -3.94 -6.24
CA PHE A 27 -4.47 -4.14 -7.20
C PHE A 27 -4.38 -5.60 -7.64
N ASN A 28 -5.36 -6.37 -7.24
CA ASN A 28 -5.29 -7.82 -7.36
C ASN A 28 -6.35 -8.37 -8.29
N ALA A 29 -5.91 -8.92 -9.40
CA ALA A 29 -6.76 -9.60 -10.35
C ALA A 29 -6.63 -11.12 -10.25
N ARG A 30 -5.91 -11.60 -9.27
CA ARG A 30 -5.71 -13.01 -9.05
C ARG A 30 -6.53 -13.44 -7.83
N HIS A 31 -7.44 -14.38 -8.01
CA HIS A 31 -8.41 -14.70 -6.96
C HIS A 31 -8.21 -16.11 -6.41
N TYR A 32 -7.08 -16.38 -5.80
CA TYR A 32 -6.80 -17.66 -5.17
C TYR A 32 -6.87 -17.53 -3.66
N LYS A 33 -7.54 -18.47 -3.02
CA LYS A 33 -7.70 -18.43 -1.57
C LYS A 33 -6.38 -18.47 -0.82
N ALA A 34 -5.41 -19.18 -1.36
CA ALA A 34 -4.11 -19.31 -0.72
C ALA A 34 -3.38 -17.97 -0.61
N ASP A 35 -3.71 -17.02 -1.48
CA ASP A 35 -3.04 -15.74 -1.47
C ASP A 35 -3.39 -14.93 -0.22
N ALA A 36 -4.59 -15.11 0.32
CA ALA A 36 -4.98 -14.39 1.53
C ALA A 36 -4.09 -14.76 2.72
N GLU A 37 -3.71 -16.01 2.81
CA GLU A 37 -2.82 -16.44 3.87
C GLU A 37 -1.42 -15.88 3.71
N LEU A 38 -0.96 -15.75 2.48
CA LEU A 38 0.34 -15.16 2.21
C LEU A 38 0.37 -13.69 2.63
N TYR A 39 -0.68 -12.95 2.34
CA TYR A 39 -0.74 -11.55 2.73
C TYR A 39 -0.83 -11.38 4.24
N SER A 40 -1.60 -12.24 4.91
CA SER A 40 -1.67 -12.21 6.37
C SER A 40 -0.34 -12.53 7.00
N LYS A 41 0.37 -13.49 6.45
CA LYS A 41 1.68 -13.87 6.96
C LYS A 41 2.69 -12.74 6.76
N PHE A 42 2.65 -12.10 5.62
CA PHE A 42 3.51 -10.96 5.33
C PHE A 42 3.27 -9.85 6.37
N THR A 43 2.02 -9.53 6.64
CA THR A 43 1.68 -8.50 7.62
C THR A 43 2.14 -8.91 9.02
N SER A 44 1.97 -10.17 9.39
CA SER A 44 2.42 -10.65 10.69
C SER A 44 3.93 -10.55 10.85
N MET A 45 4.68 -10.76 9.79
CA MET A 45 6.13 -10.75 9.85
C MET A 45 6.73 -9.36 9.76
N THR A 46 6.07 -8.45 9.10
CA THR A 46 6.65 -7.15 8.77
C THR A 46 5.96 -5.98 9.44
N GLY A 47 4.73 -6.14 9.89
CA GLY A 47 3.91 -5.04 10.36
C GLY A 47 3.33 -4.20 9.26
N ILE A 48 3.54 -4.56 8.02
CA ILE A 48 3.04 -3.79 6.88
C ILE A 48 1.66 -4.33 6.49
N LYS A 49 0.70 -3.46 6.47
CA LYS A 49 -0.67 -3.83 6.12
C LYS A 49 -0.82 -3.94 4.60
N VAL A 50 -1.49 -4.96 4.15
CA VAL A 50 -1.78 -5.13 2.73
C VAL A 50 -3.23 -4.75 2.47
N ASN A 51 -3.43 -3.74 1.66
CA ASN A 51 -4.77 -3.33 1.24
C ASN A 51 -5.04 -3.92 -0.14
N LEU A 52 -5.93 -4.88 -0.20
CA LEU A 52 -6.26 -5.53 -1.46
C LEU A 52 -7.41 -4.83 -2.13
N ILE A 53 -7.18 -4.39 -3.36
CA ILE A 53 -8.24 -3.88 -4.20
C ILE A 53 -8.47 -4.93 -5.28
N ASN A 54 -9.49 -5.73 -5.09
CA ASN A 54 -9.78 -6.84 -5.99
C ASN A 54 -10.62 -6.38 -7.16
N GLY A 55 -10.36 -6.97 -8.31
CA GLY A 55 -11.13 -6.66 -9.50
C GLY A 55 -10.67 -7.50 -10.67
N LYS A 56 -11.29 -7.29 -11.80
CA LYS A 56 -10.88 -7.96 -13.03
C LYS A 56 -9.69 -7.20 -13.61
N SER A 57 -8.81 -7.94 -14.28
CA SER A 57 -7.60 -7.37 -14.84
C SER A 57 -7.86 -6.12 -15.68
N GLY A 58 -8.81 -6.19 -16.60
CA GLY A 58 -9.07 -5.05 -17.47
C GLY A 58 -9.52 -3.80 -16.71
N ALA A 59 -10.33 -3.98 -15.69
CA ALA A 59 -10.82 -2.85 -14.90
C ALA A 59 -9.70 -2.24 -14.06
N LEU A 60 -8.88 -3.06 -13.46
CA LEU A 60 -7.77 -2.58 -12.65
C LEU A 60 -6.71 -1.89 -13.51
N GLU A 61 -6.43 -2.44 -14.67
CA GLU A 61 -5.48 -1.83 -15.62
C GLU A 61 -5.99 -0.48 -16.09
N LYS A 62 -7.27 -0.39 -16.41
CA LYS A 62 -7.84 0.87 -16.82
C LYS A 62 -7.69 1.93 -15.72
N ARG A 63 -7.90 1.53 -14.49
CA ARG A 63 -7.76 2.44 -13.37
C ARG A 63 -6.32 2.92 -13.21
N ILE A 64 -5.33 2.01 -13.34
CA ILE A 64 -3.94 2.37 -13.27
C ILE A 64 -3.58 3.37 -14.36
N ILE A 65 -4.07 3.13 -15.57
CA ILE A 65 -3.79 4.00 -16.70
C ILE A 65 -4.41 5.37 -16.51
N GLU A 66 -5.65 5.41 -16.05
CA GLU A 66 -6.35 6.67 -15.85
C GLU A 66 -5.76 7.50 -14.71
N GLU A 67 -5.29 6.85 -13.67
CA GLU A 67 -4.70 7.56 -12.54
C GLU A 67 -3.26 8.00 -12.83
N GLY A 68 -2.57 7.29 -13.69
CA GLY A 68 -1.22 7.65 -14.09
C GLY A 68 -0.25 7.69 -12.92
N ALA A 69 0.52 8.74 -12.84
CA ALA A 69 1.52 8.90 -11.79
C ALA A 69 0.90 9.04 -10.40
N ASP A 70 -0.38 9.39 -10.34
CA ASP A 70 -1.08 9.54 -9.06
C ASP A 70 -1.80 8.26 -8.64
N SER A 71 -1.54 7.15 -9.31
CA SER A 71 -2.18 5.90 -8.96
C SER A 71 -1.86 5.50 -7.53
N SER A 72 -2.86 5.05 -6.82
CA SER A 72 -2.69 4.53 -5.48
C SER A 72 -2.15 3.12 -5.47
N ALA A 73 -2.03 2.47 -6.63
CA ALA A 73 -1.53 1.12 -6.70
C ALA A 73 -0.03 1.07 -6.49
N ASP A 74 0.39 0.28 -5.51
CA ASP A 74 1.81 0.02 -5.31
C ASP A 74 2.23 -1.23 -6.07
N LEU A 75 1.33 -2.21 -6.14
CA LEU A 75 1.57 -3.45 -6.87
C LEU A 75 0.34 -3.81 -7.68
N TYR A 76 0.57 -4.45 -8.80
CA TYR A 76 -0.49 -5.02 -9.61
C TYR A 76 -0.20 -6.51 -9.82
N ILE A 77 -1.12 -7.36 -9.41
CA ILE A 77 -0.98 -8.80 -9.49
C ILE A 77 -2.04 -9.37 -10.40
N THR A 78 -1.60 -10.11 -11.39
CA THR A 78 -2.48 -10.80 -12.33
C THR A 78 -1.96 -12.20 -12.57
N ALA A 79 -2.83 -13.08 -13.01
CA ALA A 79 -2.43 -14.45 -13.32
C ALA A 79 -1.92 -14.59 -14.76
N ASP A 80 -2.01 -13.55 -15.55
CA ASP A 80 -1.62 -13.60 -16.97
C ASP A 80 -0.40 -12.73 -17.20
N ALA A 81 0.73 -13.37 -17.46
CA ALA A 81 1.99 -12.67 -17.69
C ALA A 81 1.93 -11.75 -18.91
N GLY A 82 1.13 -12.09 -19.90
CA GLY A 82 0.97 -11.25 -21.08
C GLY A 82 0.39 -9.88 -20.76
N ARG A 83 -0.47 -9.80 -19.76
CA ARG A 83 -1.05 -8.51 -19.37
C ARG A 83 -0.01 -7.60 -18.71
N CYS A 84 0.84 -8.16 -17.87
CA CYS A 84 1.92 -7.37 -17.28
C CYS A 84 2.90 -6.90 -18.34
N GLY A 85 3.21 -7.76 -19.30
CA GLY A 85 4.08 -7.38 -20.39
C GLY A 85 3.50 -6.25 -21.22
N ALA A 86 2.21 -6.27 -21.48
CA ALA A 86 1.56 -5.20 -22.24
C ALA A 86 1.57 -3.88 -21.46
N MET A 87 1.32 -3.93 -20.15
CA MET A 87 1.36 -2.74 -19.32
C MET A 87 2.75 -2.15 -19.24
N ASP A 88 3.76 -2.98 -19.15
CA ASP A 88 5.14 -2.55 -19.11
C ASP A 88 5.55 -1.91 -20.44
N ALA A 89 5.18 -2.51 -21.55
CA ALA A 89 5.50 -2.00 -22.88
C ALA A 89 4.89 -0.62 -23.13
N LYS A 90 3.78 -0.31 -22.46
CA LYS A 90 3.15 1.01 -22.57
C LYS A 90 3.69 2.00 -21.54
N GLY A 91 4.62 1.60 -20.70
CA GLY A 91 5.23 2.49 -19.73
C GLY A 91 4.43 2.69 -18.45
N HIS A 92 3.48 1.80 -18.15
CA HIS A 92 2.65 1.95 -16.97
C HIS A 92 3.21 1.25 -15.73
N LEU A 93 4.28 0.48 -15.88
CA LEU A 93 4.94 -0.21 -14.78
C LEU A 93 6.39 0.27 -14.67
N GLN A 94 6.91 0.13 -13.49
CA GLN A 94 8.31 0.47 -13.24
C GLN A 94 9.17 -0.77 -13.25
#